data_25378cda064463045b61829b8115d990
#
_entry.id   25378cda064463045b61829b8115d990
#
_cell.length_a   1.000
_cell.length_b   1.000
_cell.length_c   1.000
_cell.angle_alpha   90.00
_cell.angle_beta   90.00
_cell.angle_gamma   90.00
#
_symmetry.space_group_name_H-M   'P 1'
#
loop_
_entity.id
_entity.type
_entity.pdbx_description
1 polymer ?
#
loop_
_entity_poly.entity_id
_entity_poly.type
_entity_poly.pdbx_seq_one_letter_code
_entity_poly.pdbx_strand_id
1 'polypeptide(L)'
;MILHVACLPFPSHQGTQAAVDAMLRAWSTSAHPAHLLTYAHGAYALDAPYEVHRAPDFPKVRSLRSGPSLGKVALDARFVASIRAIARRLRPEAIVAHHIEAAVTSIIANVAPVYYLAHTSLCHELPVYFPRLPRSAVNAIGRAAEHWVCARAARTAAVAPSLASLLPDARYVPVPWPASIARLPRNTARAALDLPDDARICLYAGNLDRYQGWEHLLDALAKLRRVEEKARLLVATESDTGPARRAASARGVSNAVDFRGLSSERVRMYVHGAADLAWVPRRTEGGLPIKMLDAFSRRVPVVAMERASAALPIADSCAVVPNDDSDAIATEAARLLRDPEAANGLVERASTYLALHHSAAQYVGAMQDWLGAAAATPTEARRHAPHPRAAPGLQAR
;
A
#
# COMPACT_ATOMS: atom_id res chain seq x y z
N MET A 1 -5.88 21.15 -12.59
CA MET A 1 -5.49 19.76 -12.92
C MET A 1 -4.36 19.31 -12.01
N ILE A 2 -4.40 18.05 -11.52
CA ILE A 2 -3.41 17.48 -10.60
C ILE A 2 -2.62 16.38 -11.30
N LEU A 3 -1.28 16.43 -11.15
CA LEU A 3 -0.38 15.38 -11.61
C LEU A 3 0.05 14.50 -10.43
N HIS A 4 -0.31 13.23 -10.46
CA HIS A 4 0.23 12.24 -9.53
C HIS A 4 1.59 11.74 -10.01
N VAL A 5 2.55 11.63 -9.13
CA VAL A 5 3.92 11.19 -9.44
C VAL A 5 4.29 10.02 -8.53
N ALA A 6 4.76 8.92 -9.12
CA ALA A 6 5.14 7.72 -8.39
C ALA A 6 6.40 7.08 -8.99
N CYS A 7 7.52 7.14 -8.26
CA CYS A 7 8.82 6.58 -8.65
C CYS A 7 8.84 5.05 -8.46
N LEU A 8 8.00 4.34 -9.23
CA LEU A 8 7.84 2.88 -9.12
C LEU A 8 7.40 2.26 -10.46
N PRO A 9 7.64 0.95 -10.67
CA PRO A 9 7.04 0.21 -11.77
C PRO A 9 5.53 0.13 -11.59
N PHE A 10 4.77 0.48 -12.63
CA PHE A 10 3.32 0.55 -12.54
C PHE A 10 2.66 0.13 -13.88
N PRO A 11 1.57 -0.64 -13.88
CA PRO A 11 0.95 -1.28 -12.71
C PRO A 11 1.74 -2.49 -12.21
N SER A 12 1.54 -2.85 -10.95
CA SER A 12 1.99 -4.14 -10.42
C SER A 12 1.12 -4.56 -9.23
N HIS A 13 1.21 -5.83 -8.85
CA HIS A 13 0.42 -6.39 -7.75
C HIS A 13 1.03 -6.14 -6.36
N GLN A 14 2.00 -5.24 -6.24
CA GLN A 14 2.55 -4.82 -4.95
C GLN A 14 1.62 -3.83 -4.25
N GLY A 15 1.67 -3.79 -2.92
CA GLY A 15 0.71 -3.04 -2.11
C GLY A 15 0.63 -1.55 -2.43
N THR A 16 1.76 -0.87 -2.58
CA THR A 16 1.78 0.58 -2.91
C THR A 16 1.16 0.87 -4.26
N GLN A 17 1.51 0.07 -5.29
CA GLN A 17 0.97 0.23 -6.63
C GLN A 17 -0.54 -0.01 -6.66
N ALA A 18 -1.01 -1.04 -5.95
CA ALA A 18 -2.44 -1.30 -5.80
C ALA A 18 -3.16 -0.15 -5.08
N ALA A 19 -2.54 0.44 -4.06
CA ALA A 19 -3.09 1.62 -3.38
C ALA A 19 -3.15 2.85 -4.32
N VAL A 20 -2.09 3.11 -5.09
CA VAL A 20 -2.05 4.21 -6.06
C VAL A 20 -3.13 4.04 -7.15
N ASP A 21 -3.30 2.82 -7.69
CA ASP A 21 -4.37 2.52 -8.66
C ASP A 21 -5.75 2.77 -8.06
N ALA A 22 -6.02 2.26 -6.85
CA ALA A 22 -7.29 2.46 -6.18
C ALA A 22 -7.59 3.95 -5.91
N MET A 23 -6.57 4.72 -5.49
CA MET A 23 -6.67 6.16 -5.28
C MET A 23 -7.01 6.92 -6.57
N LEU A 24 -6.32 6.59 -7.66
CA LEU A 24 -6.54 7.25 -8.95
C LEU A 24 -7.90 6.89 -9.54
N ARG A 25 -8.35 5.65 -9.44
CA ARG A 25 -9.70 5.24 -9.84
C ARG A 25 -10.76 5.99 -9.05
N ALA A 26 -10.61 6.09 -7.73
CA ALA A 26 -11.54 6.87 -6.91
C ALA A 26 -11.49 8.37 -7.25
N TRP A 27 -10.29 8.93 -7.45
CA TRP A 27 -10.15 10.33 -7.86
C TRP A 27 -10.78 10.63 -9.21
N SER A 28 -10.71 9.71 -10.17
CA SER A 28 -11.31 9.83 -11.49
C SER A 28 -12.85 9.85 -11.48
N THR A 29 -13.49 9.48 -10.37
CA THR A 29 -14.94 9.67 -10.19
C THR A 29 -15.30 11.10 -9.83
N SER A 30 -14.33 11.93 -9.44
CA SER A 30 -14.52 13.36 -9.22
C SER A 30 -14.47 14.13 -10.54
N ALA A 31 -14.82 15.43 -10.51
CA ALA A 31 -14.79 16.28 -11.70
C ALA A 31 -13.35 16.60 -12.20
N HIS A 32 -12.33 16.02 -11.61
CA HIS A 32 -10.94 16.32 -11.91
C HIS A 32 -10.27 15.20 -12.71
N PRO A 33 -9.66 15.47 -13.88
CA PRO A 33 -8.90 14.48 -14.60
C PRO A 33 -7.67 14.05 -13.78
N ALA A 34 -7.44 12.74 -13.71
CA ALA A 34 -6.29 12.16 -13.06
C ALA A 34 -5.20 11.80 -14.07
N HIS A 35 -3.98 12.22 -13.79
CA HIS A 35 -2.78 11.88 -14.58
C HIS A 35 -1.73 11.28 -13.64
N LEU A 36 -1.11 10.17 -14.03
CA LEU A 36 -0.03 9.52 -13.29
C LEU A 36 1.25 9.51 -14.12
N LEU A 37 2.34 10.04 -13.58
CA LEU A 37 3.68 9.84 -14.11
C LEU A 37 4.41 8.75 -13.31
N THR A 38 4.94 7.74 -14.01
CA THR A 38 5.60 6.58 -13.40
C THR A 38 6.82 6.13 -14.23
N TYR A 39 7.58 5.13 -13.74
CA TYR A 39 8.66 4.51 -14.51
C TYR A 39 8.15 3.87 -15.81
N ALA A 40 9.08 3.55 -16.72
CA ALA A 40 8.77 2.97 -18.03
C ALA A 40 8.04 1.62 -17.96
N HIS A 41 8.30 0.84 -16.92
CA HIS A 41 7.85 -0.54 -16.83
C HIS A 41 6.60 -0.71 -15.96
N GLY A 42 5.80 -1.71 -16.33
CA GLY A 42 4.68 -2.24 -15.56
C GLY A 42 4.58 -3.74 -15.78
N ALA A 43 3.88 -4.43 -14.88
CA ALA A 43 3.75 -5.90 -14.91
C ALA A 43 2.68 -6.40 -15.90
N TYR A 44 1.69 -5.55 -16.24
CA TYR A 44 0.58 -5.92 -17.12
C TYR A 44 -0.01 -4.67 -17.81
N ALA A 45 -0.86 -4.90 -18.83
CA ALA A 45 -1.64 -3.83 -19.44
C ALA A 45 -2.72 -3.34 -18.46
N LEU A 46 -2.88 -2.02 -18.35
CA LEU A 46 -3.82 -1.40 -17.44
C LEU A 46 -4.98 -0.79 -18.23
N ASP A 47 -6.20 -1.22 -17.89
CA ASP A 47 -7.43 -0.52 -18.25
C ASP A 47 -7.83 0.37 -17.06
N ALA A 48 -7.67 1.68 -17.21
CA ALA A 48 -7.87 2.65 -16.14
C ALA A 48 -8.62 3.90 -16.62
N PRO A 49 -9.48 4.50 -15.77
CA PRO A 49 -10.19 5.73 -16.08
C PRO A 49 -9.30 6.98 -15.94
N TYR A 50 -7.98 6.84 -15.96
CA TYR A 50 -7.01 7.92 -15.83
C TYR A 50 -5.83 7.71 -16.78
N GLU A 51 -5.11 8.80 -17.11
CA GLU A 51 -4.00 8.77 -18.06
C GLU A 51 -2.67 8.42 -17.37
N VAL A 52 -1.94 7.43 -17.91
CA VAL A 52 -0.63 7.03 -17.41
C VAL A 52 0.47 7.49 -18.35
N HIS A 53 1.32 8.38 -17.86
CA HIS A 53 2.54 8.85 -18.53
C HIS A 53 3.73 8.04 -18.04
N ARG A 54 4.60 7.64 -18.96
CA ARG A 54 5.79 6.85 -18.63
C ARG A 54 7.05 7.64 -18.86
N ALA A 55 7.95 7.59 -17.87
CA ALA A 55 9.30 8.09 -18.07
C ALA A 55 10.03 7.23 -19.13
N PRO A 56 11.02 7.78 -19.86
CA PRO A 56 11.83 7.00 -20.78
C PRO A 56 12.50 5.80 -20.11
N ASP A 57 12.58 4.69 -20.84
CA ASP A 57 13.21 3.47 -20.36
C ASP A 57 14.72 3.67 -20.06
N PHE A 58 15.22 2.93 -19.09
CA PHE A 58 16.63 2.85 -18.77
C PHE A 58 17.07 1.37 -18.78
N PRO A 59 17.55 0.85 -19.92
CA PRO A 59 17.76 -0.57 -20.17
C PRO A 59 18.69 -1.28 -19.18
N LYS A 60 19.56 -0.52 -18.46
CA LYS A 60 20.48 -1.05 -17.46
C LYS A 60 19.82 -1.38 -16.11
N VAL A 61 18.57 -0.97 -15.89
CA VAL A 61 17.85 -1.18 -14.62
C VAL A 61 16.56 -1.95 -14.89
N ARG A 62 16.66 -3.27 -15.02
CA ARG A 62 15.55 -4.15 -15.40
C ARG A 62 14.76 -4.74 -14.22
N SER A 63 15.32 -4.76 -13.02
CA SER A 63 14.62 -5.24 -11.83
C SER A 63 14.74 -4.25 -10.69
N LEU A 64 13.60 -3.73 -10.24
CA LEU A 64 13.52 -2.81 -9.10
C LEU A 64 13.00 -3.61 -7.90
N ARG A 65 13.90 -3.89 -6.96
CA ARG A 65 13.52 -4.44 -5.64
C ARG A 65 13.06 -3.29 -4.73
N SER A 66 12.27 -3.62 -3.73
CA SER A 66 11.95 -2.67 -2.65
C SER A 66 13.24 -2.21 -1.96
N GLY A 67 13.25 -0.96 -1.52
CA GLY A 67 14.39 -0.36 -0.84
C GLY A 67 15.35 0.43 -1.74
N PRO A 68 16.31 1.13 -1.13
CA PRO A 68 17.28 1.97 -1.83
C PRO A 68 18.26 1.14 -2.66
N SER A 69 18.56 1.62 -3.89
CA SER A 69 19.59 1.03 -4.77
C SER A 69 20.20 2.11 -5.65
N LEU A 70 21.47 1.93 -6.05
CA LEU A 70 22.15 2.85 -6.97
C LEU A 70 21.43 2.99 -8.31
N GLY A 71 20.81 1.91 -8.79
CA GLY A 71 20.01 1.94 -10.01
C GLY A 71 18.78 2.84 -9.89
N LYS A 72 18.11 2.84 -8.72
CA LYS A 72 17.01 3.76 -8.44
C LYS A 72 17.46 5.21 -8.45
N VAL A 73 18.59 5.54 -7.83
CA VAL A 73 19.12 6.92 -7.82
C VAL A 73 19.33 7.44 -9.25
N ALA A 74 19.89 6.62 -10.15
CA ALA A 74 20.08 6.99 -11.55
C ALA A 74 18.75 7.18 -12.30
N LEU A 75 17.74 6.33 -12.02
CA LEU A 75 16.39 6.48 -12.57
C LEU A 75 15.73 7.75 -12.06
N ASP A 76 15.82 8.02 -10.76
CA ASP A 76 15.21 9.18 -10.12
C ASP A 76 15.80 10.50 -10.64
N ALA A 77 17.12 10.55 -10.89
CA ALA A 77 17.75 11.71 -11.51
C ALA A 77 17.16 12.00 -12.92
N ARG A 78 16.92 10.95 -13.72
CA ARG A 78 16.27 11.10 -15.05
C ARG A 78 14.77 11.40 -14.93
N PHE A 79 14.14 10.92 -13.87
CA PHE A 79 12.73 11.13 -13.60
C PHE A 79 12.40 12.62 -13.38
N VAL A 80 13.32 13.38 -12.80
CA VAL A 80 13.22 14.86 -12.69
C VAL A 80 13.01 15.51 -14.05
N ALA A 81 13.76 15.09 -15.09
CA ALA A 81 13.58 15.60 -16.44
C ALA A 81 12.21 15.23 -17.02
N SER A 82 11.72 14.02 -16.73
CA SER A 82 10.38 13.56 -17.13
C SER A 82 9.27 14.38 -16.49
N ILE A 83 9.40 14.70 -15.19
CA ILE A 83 8.46 15.57 -14.46
C ILE A 83 8.41 16.94 -15.16
N ARG A 84 9.58 17.54 -15.48
CA ARG A 84 9.66 18.84 -16.17
C ARG A 84 9.03 18.80 -17.55
N ALA A 85 9.26 17.72 -18.31
CA ALA A 85 8.70 17.57 -19.66
C ALA A 85 7.17 17.45 -19.63
N ILE A 86 6.64 16.62 -18.76
CA ILE A 86 5.19 16.43 -18.59
C ILE A 86 4.53 17.71 -18.06
N ALA A 87 5.14 18.36 -17.06
CA ALA A 87 4.59 19.60 -16.50
C ALA A 87 4.50 20.75 -17.53
N ARG A 88 5.47 20.86 -18.46
CA ARG A 88 5.39 21.84 -19.56
C ARG A 88 4.17 21.59 -20.44
N ARG A 89 3.80 20.33 -20.68
CA ARG A 89 2.66 19.95 -21.51
C ARG A 89 1.33 20.10 -20.77
N LEU A 90 1.27 19.60 -19.55
CA LEU A 90 0.02 19.49 -18.78
C LEU A 90 -0.26 20.75 -17.93
N ARG A 91 0.76 21.51 -17.54
CA ARG A 91 0.68 22.68 -16.67
C ARG A 91 -0.11 22.38 -15.36
N PRO A 92 0.33 21.40 -14.56
CA PRO A 92 -0.40 21.02 -13.36
C PRO A 92 -0.39 22.16 -12.32
N GLU A 93 -1.51 22.34 -11.64
CA GLU A 93 -1.64 23.28 -10.52
C GLU A 93 -0.97 22.72 -9.23
N ALA A 94 -0.90 21.40 -9.14
CA ALA A 94 -0.25 20.70 -8.04
C ALA A 94 0.30 19.34 -8.49
N ILE A 95 1.35 18.89 -7.79
CA ILE A 95 1.87 17.53 -7.90
C ILE A 95 1.55 16.78 -6.60
N VAL A 96 0.86 15.64 -6.69
CA VAL A 96 0.72 14.68 -5.58
C VAL A 96 1.81 13.63 -5.72
N ALA A 97 2.80 13.69 -4.85
CA ALA A 97 3.95 12.80 -4.87
C ALA A 97 3.73 11.60 -3.93
N HIS A 98 3.62 10.41 -4.52
CA HIS A 98 3.47 9.16 -3.79
C HIS A 98 4.84 8.61 -3.38
N HIS A 99 5.07 8.46 -2.09
CA HIS A 99 6.37 8.10 -1.51
C HIS A 99 7.44 9.20 -1.54
N ILE A 100 8.48 8.97 -0.73
CA ILE A 100 9.53 9.96 -0.52
C ILE A 100 10.37 10.20 -1.77
N GLU A 101 10.64 9.18 -2.59
CA GLU A 101 11.39 9.32 -3.85
C GLU A 101 10.66 10.23 -4.84
N ALA A 102 9.34 10.07 -4.96
CA ALA A 102 8.52 10.93 -5.80
C ALA A 102 8.46 12.37 -5.26
N ALA A 103 8.44 12.54 -3.94
CA ALA A 103 8.46 13.86 -3.32
C ALA A 103 9.79 14.57 -3.57
N VAL A 104 10.92 13.90 -3.35
CA VAL A 104 12.28 14.44 -3.59
C VAL A 104 12.43 14.84 -5.07
N THR A 105 12.10 13.95 -6.00
CA THR A 105 12.23 14.23 -7.45
C THR A 105 11.32 15.36 -7.91
N SER A 106 10.10 15.46 -7.35
CA SER A 106 9.16 16.54 -7.65
C SER A 106 9.60 17.89 -7.08
N ILE A 107 10.15 17.92 -5.87
CA ILE A 107 10.74 19.12 -5.25
C ILE A 107 11.93 19.62 -6.06
N ILE A 108 12.82 18.72 -6.50
CA ILE A 108 13.98 19.05 -7.35
C ILE A 108 13.52 19.51 -8.73
N ALA A 109 12.44 18.96 -9.28
CA ALA A 109 11.89 19.40 -10.57
C ALA A 109 11.38 20.84 -10.52
N ASN A 110 10.82 21.27 -9.40
CA ASN A 110 10.38 22.64 -9.09
C ASN A 110 9.48 23.26 -10.17
N VAL A 111 8.41 22.56 -10.53
CA VAL A 111 7.50 22.98 -11.62
C VAL A 111 6.09 23.33 -11.16
N ALA A 112 5.68 22.85 -10.00
CA ALA A 112 4.40 23.13 -9.34
C ALA A 112 4.51 22.83 -7.83
N PRO A 113 3.60 23.33 -6.98
CA PRO A 113 3.54 22.95 -5.56
C PRO A 113 3.46 21.44 -5.37
N VAL A 114 4.29 20.89 -4.48
CA VAL A 114 4.36 19.45 -4.20
C VAL A 114 3.58 19.13 -2.94
N TYR A 115 2.62 18.22 -3.06
CA TYR A 115 1.85 17.63 -1.97
C TYR A 115 2.41 16.23 -1.72
N TYR A 116 3.02 16.01 -0.56
CA TYR A 116 3.64 14.74 -0.22
C TYR A 116 2.65 13.79 0.41
N LEU A 117 2.37 12.65 -0.22
CA LEU A 117 1.55 11.56 0.31
C LEU A 117 2.44 10.38 0.69
N ALA A 118 2.68 10.21 1.98
CA ALA A 118 3.50 9.16 2.54
C ALA A 118 2.72 7.84 2.59
N HIS A 119 3.32 6.76 2.04
CA HIS A 119 2.79 5.39 2.11
C HIS A 119 3.49 4.54 3.18
N THR A 120 4.73 4.90 3.53
CA THR A 120 5.54 4.24 4.55
C THR A 120 6.44 5.27 5.24
N SER A 121 7.00 4.90 6.39
CA SER A 121 8.03 5.71 7.07
C SER A 121 9.42 5.24 6.69
N LEU A 122 10.20 6.11 6.07
CA LEU A 122 11.58 5.85 5.69
C LEU A 122 12.45 5.56 6.92
N CYS A 123 12.24 6.28 8.03
CA CYS A 123 13.02 6.07 9.24
C CYS A 123 12.80 4.67 9.85
N HIS A 124 11.63 4.06 9.67
CA HIS A 124 11.35 2.71 10.14
C HIS A 124 11.76 1.61 9.14
N GLU A 125 11.78 1.90 7.84
CA GLU A 125 12.13 0.93 6.82
C GLU A 125 13.65 0.83 6.57
N LEU A 126 14.37 1.95 6.55
CA LEU A 126 15.81 1.96 6.25
C LEU A 126 16.64 0.97 7.09
N PRO A 127 16.43 0.81 8.41
CA PRO A 127 17.23 -0.14 9.20
C PRO A 127 17.10 -1.59 8.74
N VAL A 128 16.01 -1.97 8.12
CA VAL A 128 15.81 -3.32 7.58
C VAL A 128 16.72 -3.58 6.37
N TYR A 129 16.98 -2.53 5.58
CA TYR A 129 17.85 -2.62 4.40
C TYR A 129 19.34 -2.50 4.76
N PHE A 130 19.65 -1.86 5.89
CA PHE A 130 21.03 -1.65 6.38
C PHE A 130 21.28 -2.29 7.76
N PRO A 131 21.09 -3.61 7.92
CA PRO A 131 21.14 -4.27 9.23
C PRO A 131 22.54 -4.29 9.88
N ARG A 132 23.59 -3.96 9.11
CA ARG A 132 24.98 -3.87 9.60
C ARG A 132 25.35 -2.51 10.17
N LEU A 133 24.52 -1.49 9.95
CA LEU A 133 24.77 -0.14 10.46
C LEU A 133 24.01 0.08 11.80
N PRO A 134 24.50 0.97 12.67
CA PRO A 134 23.80 1.32 13.91
C PRO A 134 22.38 1.80 13.60
N ARG A 135 21.38 1.13 14.17
CA ARG A 135 19.96 1.41 13.91
C ARG A 135 19.59 2.87 14.19
N SER A 136 20.13 3.45 15.27
CA SER A 136 19.91 4.85 15.63
C SER A 136 20.38 5.83 14.56
N ALA A 137 21.56 5.59 13.98
CA ALA A 137 22.12 6.44 12.92
C ALA A 137 21.27 6.33 11.63
N VAL A 138 20.89 5.10 11.25
CA VAL A 138 20.05 4.88 10.06
C VAL A 138 18.67 5.50 10.22
N ASN A 139 18.05 5.38 11.42
CA ASN A 139 16.79 6.03 11.73
C ASN A 139 16.90 7.55 11.66
N ALA A 140 18.02 8.12 12.17
CA ALA A 140 18.24 9.57 12.13
C ALA A 140 18.35 10.08 10.68
N ILE A 141 19.03 9.35 9.79
CA ILE A 141 19.12 9.68 8.37
C ILE A 141 17.73 9.64 7.73
N GLY A 142 16.95 8.58 7.98
CA GLY A 142 15.59 8.46 7.45
C GLY A 142 14.70 9.61 7.92
N ARG A 143 14.75 9.94 9.20
CA ARG A 143 13.99 11.05 9.80
C ARG A 143 14.40 12.41 9.23
N ALA A 144 15.70 12.63 9.05
CA ALA A 144 16.19 13.87 8.44
C ALA A 144 15.70 14.04 7.01
N ALA A 145 15.68 12.96 6.23
CA ALA A 145 15.13 12.96 4.86
C ALA A 145 13.63 13.25 4.84
N GLU A 146 12.84 12.61 5.71
CA GLU A 146 11.40 12.86 5.85
C GLU A 146 11.13 14.30 6.24
N HIS A 147 11.83 14.85 7.24
CA HIS A 147 11.70 16.25 7.66
C HIS A 147 12.07 17.22 6.53
N TRP A 148 13.13 16.91 5.77
CA TRP A 148 13.54 17.74 4.63
C TRP A 148 12.43 17.82 3.56
N VAL A 149 11.76 16.70 3.28
CA VAL A 149 10.62 16.65 2.34
C VAL A 149 9.43 17.39 2.90
N CYS A 150 9.02 17.11 4.16
CA CYS A 150 7.87 17.77 4.79
C CYS A 150 8.03 19.30 4.83
N ALA A 151 9.24 19.80 5.12
CA ALA A 151 9.52 21.24 5.17
C ALA A 151 9.46 21.94 3.80
N ARG A 152 9.51 21.17 2.69
CA ARG A 152 9.49 21.70 1.30
C ARG A 152 8.21 21.38 0.54
N ALA A 153 7.45 20.43 1.03
CA ALA A 153 6.12 20.15 0.49
C ALA A 153 5.15 21.28 0.87
N ALA A 154 4.23 21.60 -0.03
CA ALA A 154 3.15 22.53 0.24
C ALA A 154 2.25 22.03 1.39
N ARG A 155 2.01 20.72 1.42
CA ARG A 155 1.33 19.99 2.50
C ARG A 155 1.78 18.54 2.52
N THR A 156 1.69 17.91 3.69
CA THR A 156 1.99 16.49 3.89
C THR A 156 0.73 15.73 4.29
N ALA A 157 0.59 14.52 3.78
CA ALA A 157 -0.40 13.55 4.25
C ALA A 157 0.18 12.15 4.30
N ALA A 158 -0.51 11.24 4.97
CA ALA A 158 -0.13 9.85 5.08
C ALA A 158 -1.35 8.92 4.94
N VAL A 159 -1.13 7.72 4.43
CA VAL A 159 -2.17 6.73 4.16
C VAL A 159 -2.64 5.95 5.40
N ALA A 160 -2.07 6.23 6.54
CA ALA A 160 -2.44 5.63 7.83
C ALA A 160 -2.35 6.66 8.95
N PRO A 161 -3.27 6.65 9.94
CA PRO A 161 -3.23 7.56 11.08
C PRO A 161 -1.92 7.49 11.88
N SER A 162 -1.42 6.27 12.12
CA SER A 162 -0.13 6.06 12.82
C SER A 162 1.04 6.64 12.04
N LEU A 163 1.02 6.59 10.71
CA LEU A 163 2.04 7.21 9.87
C LEU A 163 1.93 8.74 9.86
N ALA A 164 0.71 9.27 9.85
CA ALA A 164 0.47 10.71 9.94
C ALA A 164 1.03 11.29 11.24
N SER A 165 0.89 10.59 12.37
CA SER A 165 1.44 11.05 13.67
C SER A 165 2.97 11.05 13.74
N LEU A 166 3.66 10.38 12.81
CA LEU A 166 5.14 10.37 12.74
C LEU A 166 5.72 11.52 11.92
N LEU A 167 4.91 12.17 11.08
CA LEU A 167 5.36 13.19 10.13
C LEU A 167 4.86 14.59 10.56
N PRO A 168 5.68 15.63 10.41
CA PRO A 168 5.28 17.00 10.75
C PRO A 168 4.02 17.42 9.98
N ASP A 169 3.01 17.92 10.69
CA ASP A 169 1.77 18.50 10.18
C ASP A 169 1.03 17.64 9.14
N ALA A 170 1.25 16.31 9.18
CA ALA A 170 0.67 15.41 8.22
C ALA A 170 -0.80 15.13 8.53
N ARG A 171 -1.65 15.14 7.49
CA ARG A 171 -3.04 14.71 7.56
C ARG A 171 -3.19 13.24 7.19
N TYR A 172 -4.21 12.60 7.70
CA TYR A 172 -4.60 11.27 7.26
C TYR A 172 -5.45 11.37 5.98
N VAL A 173 -5.07 10.61 4.96
CA VAL A 173 -5.84 10.41 3.72
C VAL A 173 -6.02 8.90 3.54
N PRO A 174 -7.25 8.37 3.64
CA PRO A 174 -7.49 6.94 3.55
C PRO A 174 -7.16 6.38 2.15
N VAL A 175 -6.70 5.15 2.08
CA VAL A 175 -6.65 4.42 0.79
C VAL A 175 -8.05 3.91 0.49
N PRO A 176 -8.67 4.27 -0.65
CA PRO A 176 -9.98 3.74 -0.99
C PRO A 176 -9.85 2.24 -1.30
N TRP A 177 -10.77 1.45 -0.74
CA TRP A 177 -10.79 0.01 -0.95
C TRP A 177 -12.23 -0.50 -0.95
N PRO A 178 -12.60 -1.45 -1.84
CA PRO A 178 -13.96 -1.95 -1.87
C PRO A 178 -14.35 -2.60 -0.54
N ALA A 179 -15.52 -2.28 -0.01
CA ALA A 179 -16.01 -2.88 1.22
C ALA A 179 -16.27 -4.38 1.08
N SER A 180 -16.61 -4.83 -0.15
CA SER A 180 -16.80 -6.24 -0.46
C SER A 180 -16.41 -6.53 -1.92
N ILE A 181 -15.67 -7.60 -2.11
CA ILE A 181 -15.37 -8.20 -3.41
C ILE A 181 -15.97 -9.60 -3.43
N ALA A 182 -16.64 -9.96 -4.52
CA ALA A 182 -17.23 -11.29 -4.66
C ALA A 182 -16.17 -12.39 -4.45
N ARG A 183 -16.48 -13.30 -3.53
CA ARG A 183 -15.61 -14.44 -3.20
C ARG A 183 -16.03 -15.67 -3.99
N LEU A 184 -15.07 -16.36 -4.56
CA LEU A 184 -15.34 -17.66 -5.18
C LEU A 184 -15.73 -18.71 -4.14
N PRO A 185 -16.61 -19.67 -4.48
CA PRO A 185 -16.86 -20.82 -3.64
C PRO A 185 -15.56 -21.56 -3.30
N ARG A 186 -15.43 -21.96 -2.05
CA ARG A 186 -14.21 -22.56 -1.49
C ARG A 186 -13.73 -23.79 -2.26
N ASN A 187 -14.63 -24.72 -2.57
CA ASN A 187 -14.35 -25.91 -3.35
C ASN A 187 -13.85 -25.58 -4.77
N THR A 188 -14.49 -24.63 -5.44
CA THR A 188 -14.06 -24.16 -6.78
C THR A 188 -12.66 -23.56 -6.73
N ALA A 189 -12.39 -22.72 -5.73
CA ALA A 189 -11.10 -22.08 -5.56
C ALA A 189 -9.98 -23.09 -5.23
N ARG A 190 -10.27 -24.08 -4.37
CA ARG A 190 -9.32 -25.13 -4.00
C ARG A 190 -9.02 -26.07 -5.15
N ALA A 191 -10.04 -26.52 -5.87
CA ALA A 191 -9.85 -27.34 -7.07
C ALA A 191 -8.99 -26.63 -8.13
N ALA A 192 -9.21 -25.32 -8.37
CA ALA A 192 -8.40 -24.54 -9.31
C ALA A 192 -6.94 -24.35 -8.87
N LEU A 193 -6.64 -24.51 -7.59
CA LEU A 193 -5.29 -24.38 -7.01
C LEU A 193 -4.67 -25.75 -6.68
N ASP A 194 -5.35 -26.84 -6.98
CA ASP A 194 -4.91 -28.20 -6.61
C ASP A 194 -4.63 -28.32 -5.10
N LEU A 195 -5.58 -27.85 -4.29
CA LEU A 195 -5.53 -27.88 -2.82
C LEU A 195 -6.60 -28.85 -2.28
N PRO A 196 -6.31 -29.59 -1.20
CA PRO A 196 -7.30 -30.50 -0.60
C PRO A 196 -8.52 -29.75 -0.07
N ASP A 197 -9.72 -30.30 -0.31
CA ASP A 197 -10.98 -29.66 0.13
C ASP A 197 -11.12 -29.62 1.66
N ASP A 198 -10.54 -30.58 2.35
CA ASP A 198 -10.59 -30.71 3.82
C ASP A 198 -9.43 -30.00 4.54
N ALA A 199 -8.50 -29.40 3.80
CA ALA A 199 -7.39 -28.64 4.37
C ALA A 199 -7.89 -27.37 5.11
N ARG A 200 -7.11 -26.94 6.09
CA ARG A 200 -7.26 -25.65 6.79
C ARG A 200 -6.23 -24.67 6.26
N ILE A 201 -6.66 -23.77 5.38
CA ILE A 201 -5.76 -22.91 4.61
C ILE A 201 -5.57 -21.56 5.30
N CYS A 202 -4.33 -21.30 5.77
CA CYS A 202 -3.88 -19.99 6.19
C CYS A 202 -3.18 -19.31 5.00
N LEU A 203 -3.68 -18.15 4.57
CA LEU A 203 -3.17 -17.40 3.42
C LEU A 203 -2.16 -16.34 3.86
N TYR A 204 -1.03 -16.28 3.18
CA TYR A 204 -0.17 -15.11 3.12
C TYR A 204 -0.12 -14.60 1.69
N ALA A 205 -0.60 -13.39 1.43
CA ALA A 205 -0.55 -12.74 0.11
C ALA A 205 0.34 -11.50 0.14
N GLY A 206 1.45 -11.51 -0.61
CA GLY A 206 2.37 -10.37 -0.66
C GLY A 206 3.80 -10.74 -1.01
N ASN A 207 4.70 -9.75 -0.98
CA ASN A 207 6.12 -9.99 -1.22
C ASN A 207 6.79 -10.66 0.00
N LEU A 208 7.96 -11.29 -0.26
CA LEU A 208 8.76 -11.97 0.76
C LEU A 208 9.96 -11.10 1.22
N ASP A 209 9.81 -9.78 1.19
CA ASP A 209 10.84 -8.88 1.68
C ASP A 209 11.01 -8.99 3.21
N ARG A 210 12.21 -8.70 3.70
CA ARG A 210 12.58 -8.88 5.12
C ARG A 210 11.67 -8.14 6.10
N TYR A 211 11.13 -6.98 5.72
CA TYR A 211 10.25 -6.20 6.60
C TYR A 211 8.87 -6.83 6.82
N GLN A 212 8.52 -7.83 6.01
CA GLN A 212 7.23 -8.51 6.11
C GLN A 212 7.15 -9.52 7.27
N GLY A 213 8.27 -10.11 7.70
CA GLY A 213 8.30 -11.08 8.81
C GLY A 213 7.64 -12.42 8.48
N TRP A 214 7.63 -12.81 7.22
CA TRP A 214 7.00 -14.05 6.74
C TRP A 214 7.59 -15.32 7.36
N GLU A 215 8.82 -15.28 7.87
CA GLU A 215 9.46 -16.43 8.53
C GLU A 215 8.70 -16.91 9.78
N HIS A 216 8.10 -15.98 10.54
CA HIS A 216 7.27 -16.30 11.70
C HIS A 216 6.06 -17.17 11.34
N LEU A 217 5.57 -17.09 10.09
CA LEU A 217 4.44 -17.89 9.65
C LEU A 217 4.80 -19.36 9.47
N LEU A 218 6.06 -19.67 9.13
CA LEU A 218 6.53 -21.06 9.04
C LEU A 218 6.65 -21.68 10.42
N ASP A 219 7.11 -20.92 11.42
CA ASP A 219 7.15 -21.35 12.81
C ASP A 219 5.74 -21.54 13.37
N ALA A 220 4.82 -20.62 13.08
CA ALA A 220 3.42 -20.71 13.46
C ALA A 220 2.73 -21.92 12.80
N LEU A 221 3.01 -22.19 11.51
CA LEU A 221 2.49 -23.37 10.84
C LEU A 221 2.95 -24.66 11.50
N ALA A 222 4.24 -24.78 11.84
CA ALA A 222 4.78 -25.95 12.51
C ALA A 222 4.08 -26.22 13.85
N LYS A 223 3.74 -25.16 14.59
CA LYS A 223 3.02 -25.23 15.88
C LYS A 223 1.54 -25.54 15.67
N LEU A 224 0.88 -24.86 14.73
CA LEU A 224 -0.53 -25.09 14.42
C LEU A 224 -0.80 -26.54 14.00
N ARG A 225 0.09 -27.14 13.22
CA ARG A 225 -0.02 -28.53 12.75
C ARG A 225 0.01 -29.58 13.88
N ARG A 226 0.47 -29.23 15.08
CA ARG A 226 0.40 -30.13 16.24
C ARG A 226 -1.02 -30.32 16.77
N VAL A 227 -1.92 -29.34 16.50
CA VAL A 227 -3.30 -29.33 17.00
C VAL A 227 -4.34 -29.32 15.87
N GLU A 228 -3.90 -29.05 14.64
CA GLU A 228 -4.68 -29.03 13.41
C GLU A 228 -3.82 -29.61 12.28
N GLU A 229 -3.78 -30.93 12.15
CA GLU A 229 -2.89 -31.67 11.24
C GLU A 229 -3.09 -31.26 9.77
N LYS A 230 -4.33 -30.91 9.41
CA LYS A 230 -4.71 -30.49 8.04
C LYS A 230 -4.38 -29.04 7.75
N ALA A 231 -3.73 -28.29 8.67
CA ALA A 231 -3.33 -26.92 8.44
C ALA A 231 -2.26 -26.83 7.36
N ARG A 232 -2.43 -25.87 6.44
CA ARG A 232 -1.51 -25.55 5.34
C ARG A 232 -1.31 -24.04 5.24
N LEU A 233 -0.14 -23.63 4.82
CA LEU A 233 0.16 -22.24 4.52
C LEU A 233 0.19 -22.05 2.99
N LEU A 234 -0.74 -21.26 2.47
CA LEU A 234 -0.75 -20.83 1.09
C LEU A 234 -0.01 -19.49 0.98
N VAL A 235 1.16 -19.49 0.34
CA VAL A 235 1.98 -18.31 0.08
C VAL A 235 1.74 -17.84 -1.34
N ALA A 236 1.00 -16.74 -1.50
CA ALA A 236 0.73 -16.12 -2.79
C ALA A 236 1.69 -14.93 -2.99
N THR A 237 2.63 -15.05 -3.93
CA THR A 237 3.73 -14.08 -4.09
C THR A 237 4.33 -14.07 -5.49
N GLU A 238 4.83 -12.90 -5.92
CA GLU A 238 5.70 -12.76 -7.11
C GLU A 238 7.19 -12.69 -6.74
N SER A 239 7.51 -12.81 -5.45
CA SER A 239 8.91 -12.84 -4.99
C SER A 239 9.55 -14.20 -5.29
N ASP A 240 10.90 -14.24 -5.35
CA ASP A 240 11.63 -15.50 -5.37
C ASP A 240 11.28 -16.35 -4.14
N THR A 241 10.73 -17.53 -4.37
CA THR A 241 10.29 -18.45 -3.31
C THR A 241 11.42 -19.34 -2.78
N GLY A 242 12.61 -19.33 -3.39
CA GLY A 242 13.74 -20.18 -3.00
C GLY A 242 14.10 -20.05 -1.52
N PRO A 243 14.28 -18.85 -0.97
CA PRO A 243 14.55 -18.66 0.46
C PRO A 243 13.45 -19.24 1.36
N ALA A 244 12.18 -19.03 1.01
CA ALA A 244 11.04 -19.51 1.80
C ALA A 244 10.90 -21.04 1.75
N ARG A 245 11.16 -21.66 0.60
CA ARG A 245 11.19 -23.13 0.46
C ARG A 245 12.29 -23.76 1.32
N ARG A 246 13.50 -23.19 1.32
CA ARG A 246 14.59 -23.65 2.21
C ARG A 246 14.22 -23.49 3.69
N ALA A 247 13.62 -22.36 4.05
CA ALA A 247 13.19 -22.12 5.42
C ALA A 247 12.07 -23.07 5.87
N ALA A 248 11.14 -23.42 4.99
CA ALA A 248 10.09 -24.43 5.24
C ALA A 248 10.69 -25.84 5.43
N SER A 249 11.68 -26.20 4.60
CA SER A 249 12.41 -27.47 4.73
C SER A 249 13.13 -27.59 6.07
N ALA A 250 13.84 -26.54 6.47
CA ALA A 250 14.55 -26.50 7.75
C ALA A 250 13.64 -26.66 8.98
N ARG A 251 12.34 -26.35 8.81
CA ARG A 251 11.30 -26.50 9.86
C ARG A 251 10.46 -27.77 9.73
N GLY A 252 10.73 -28.61 8.73
CA GLY A 252 9.99 -29.84 8.49
C GLY A 252 8.54 -29.65 8.02
N VAL A 253 8.20 -28.47 7.46
CA VAL A 253 6.83 -28.13 7.04
C VAL A 253 6.65 -28.00 5.51
N SER A 254 7.63 -28.41 4.72
CA SER A 254 7.61 -28.26 3.25
C SER A 254 6.36 -28.87 2.59
N ASN A 255 5.86 -29.99 3.12
CA ASN A 255 4.67 -30.69 2.61
C ASN A 255 3.35 -29.96 2.93
N ALA A 256 3.40 -28.93 3.78
CA ALA A 256 2.25 -28.16 4.22
C ALA A 256 2.32 -26.68 3.76
N VAL A 257 3.28 -26.34 2.89
CA VAL A 257 3.40 -24.98 2.33
C VAL A 257 3.21 -25.03 0.82
N ASP A 258 2.20 -24.34 0.34
CA ASP A 258 1.88 -24.18 -1.06
C ASP A 258 2.28 -22.80 -1.56
N PHE A 259 2.98 -22.73 -2.69
CA PHE A 259 3.38 -21.46 -3.30
C PHE A 259 2.62 -21.25 -4.60
N ARG A 260 2.02 -20.06 -4.74
CA ARG A 260 1.33 -19.61 -5.96
C ARG A 260 1.81 -18.22 -6.35
N GLY A 261 1.82 -17.94 -7.65
CA GLY A 261 1.98 -16.57 -8.15
C GLY A 261 0.83 -15.67 -7.68
N LEU A 262 0.99 -14.36 -7.87
CA LEU A 262 -0.03 -13.36 -7.59
C LEU A 262 -0.18 -12.40 -8.78
N SER A 263 -0.03 -12.93 -9.98
CA SER A 263 0.16 -12.20 -11.24
C SER A 263 -1.12 -11.59 -11.83
N SER A 264 -2.30 -11.91 -11.29
CA SER A 264 -3.56 -11.40 -11.82
C SER A 264 -4.66 -11.35 -10.76
N GLU A 265 -5.70 -10.55 -11.03
CA GLU A 265 -6.90 -10.50 -10.18
C GLU A 265 -7.59 -11.88 -10.11
N ARG A 266 -7.59 -12.64 -11.21
CA ARG A 266 -8.12 -14.00 -11.23
C ARG A 266 -7.42 -14.90 -10.21
N VAL A 267 -6.09 -14.87 -10.13
CA VAL A 267 -5.34 -15.65 -9.13
C VAL A 267 -5.64 -15.15 -7.72
N ARG A 268 -5.77 -13.83 -7.53
CA ARG A 268 -6.21 -13.25 -6.25
C ARG A 268 -7.56 -13.80 -5.79
N MET A 269 -8.52 -13.88 -6.70
CA MET A 269 -9.84 -14.47 -6.40
C MET A 269 -9.72 -15.93 -5.95
N TYR A 270 -8.86 -16.72 -6.59
CA TYR A 270 -8.66 -18.12 -6.19
C TYR A 270 -7.97 -18.25 -4.83
N VAL A 271 -6.86 -17.55 -4.59
CA VAL A 271 -6.10 -17.71 -3.32
C VAL A 271 -6.92 -17.25 -2.11
N HIS A 272 -7.68 -16.16 -2.23
CA HIS A 272 -8.57 -15.73 -1.15
C HIS A 272 -9.82 -16.60 -1.05
N GLY A 273 -10.36 -17.10 -2.17
CA GLY A 273 -11.48 -18.04 -2.19
C GLY A 273 -11.14 -19.33 -1.45
N ALA A 274 -9.92 -19.84 -1.62
CA ALA A 274 -9.45 -21.08 -0.99
C ALA A 274 -9.16 -20.93 0.51
N ALA A 275 -8.88 -19.71 0.99
CA ALA A 275 -8.40 -19.44 2.34
C ALA A 275 -9.49 -19.55 3.41
N ASP A 276 -9.14 -20.08 4.58
CA ASP A 276 -9.95 -20.04 5.81
C ASP A 276 -9.59 -18.83 6.68
N LEU A 277 -8.30 -18.49 6.73
CA LEU A 277 -7.73 -17.35 7.47
C LEU A 277 -6.68 -16.65 6.59
N ALA A 278 -6.44 -15.36 6.83
CA ALA A 278 -5.29 -14.64 6.31
C ALA A 278 -4.35 -14.25 7.46
N TRP A 279 -3.04 -14.43 7.25
CA TRP A 279 -2.01 -14.04 8.21
C TRP A 279 -1.27 -12.79 7.73
N VAL A 280 -1.20 -11.78 8.60
CA VAL A 280 -0.56 -10.49 8.30
C VAL A 280 0.57 -10.21 9.30
N PRO A 281 1.75 -10.83 9.10
CA PRO A 281 2.93 -10.50 9.89
C PRO A 281 3.52 -9.17 9.45
N ARG A 282 4.27 -8.50 10.32
CA ARG A 282 5.04 -7.30 9.98
C ARG A 282 6.14 -7.05 11.01
N ARG A 283 7.36 -6.74 10.53
CA ARG A 283 8.51 -6.39 11.39
C ARG A 283 8.68 -4.89 11.58
N THR A 284 8.13 -4.07 10.69
CA THR A 284 8.27 -2.61 10.73
C THR A 284 6.94 -1.93 10.99
N GLU A 285 6.98 -0.82 11.68
CA GLU A 285 5.87 0.10 11.83
C GLU A 285 5.81 1.10 10.66
N GLY A 286 4.75 1.88 10.56
CA GLY A 286 4.68 3.06 9.72
C GLY A 286 4.32 2.81 8.25
N GLY A 287 3.43 1.88 7.95
CA GLY A 287 2.86 1.74 6.62
C GLY A 287 1.59 0.91 6.63
N LEU A 288 0.68 1.18 5.72
CA LEU A 288 -0.57 0.45 5.61
C LEU A 288 -0.36 -0.92 4.95
N PRO A 289 -0.68 -2.05 5.61
CA PRO A 289 -0.62 -3.36 4.99
C PRO A 289 -1.83 -3.59 4.07
N ILE A 290 -1.71 -3.23 2.79
CA ILE A 290 -2.80 -3.36 1.80
C ILE A 290 -3.36 -4.79 1.72
N LYS A 291 -2.54 -5.83 1.99
CA LYS A 291 -3.00 -7.22 2.07
C LYS A 291 -4.09 -7.44 3.15
N MET A 292 -4.13 -6.60 4.18
CA MET A 292 -5.18 -6.64 5.20
C MET A 292 -6.50 -6.10 4.65
N LEU A 293 -6.48 -4.97 3.94
CA LEU A 293 -7.67 -4.42 3.28
C LEU A 293 -8.19 -5.39 2.20
N ASP A 294 -7.27 -6.04 1.47
CA ASP A 294 -7.64 -7.04 0.45
C ASP A 294 -8.31 -8.28 1.07
N ALA A 295 -7.78 -8.78 2.19
CA ALA A 295 -8.41 -9.87 2.94
C ALA A 295 -9.78 -9.48 3.50
N PHE A 296 -9.91 -8.27 4.08
CA PHE A 296 -11.17 -7.74 4.59
C PHE A 296 -12.24 -7.67 3.50
N SER A 297 -11.91 -7.05 2.34
CA SER A 297 -12.83 -6.89 1.23
C SER A 297 -13.28 -8.23 0.62
N ARG A 298 -12.43 -9.26 0.73
CA ARG A 298 -12.73 -10.63 0.25
C ARG A 298 -13.30 -11.52 1.35
N ARG A 299 -13.68 -10.93 2.49
CA ARG A 299 -14.33 -11.63 3.61
C ARG A 299 -13.52 -12.82 4.13
N VAL A 300 -12.19 -12.65 4.23
CA VAL A 300 -11.28 -13.62 4.84
C VAL A 300 -10.92 -13.10 6.23
N PRO A 301 -11.19 -13.87 7.31
CA PRO A 301 -10.80 -13.47 8.67
C PRO A 301 -9.29 -13.31 8.78
N VAL A 302 -8.85 -12.26 9.50
CA VAL A 302 -7.43 -11.90 9.57
C VAL A 302 -6.88 -12.12 10.98
N VAL A 303 -5.70 -12.76 11.06
CA VAL A 303 -4.82 -12.74 12.22
C VAL A 303 -3.62 -11.87 11.90
N ALA A 304 -3.44 -10.78 12.63
CA ALA A 304 -2.41 -9.78 12.38
C ALA A 304 -1.51 -9.55 13.59
N MET A 305 -0.22 -9.36 13.38
CA MET A 305 0.67 -8.85 14.42
C MET A 305 0.32 -7.40 14.77
N GLU A 306 0.54 -6.99 16.02
CA GLU A 306 0.29 -5.63 16.53
C GLU A 306 0.86 -4.55 15.59
N ARG A 307 2.10 -4.70 15.09
CA ARG A 307 2.71 -3.73 14.16
C ARG A 307 1.93 -3.59 12.84
N ALA A 308 1.26 -4.64 12.40
CA ALA A 308 0.43 -4.58 11.19
C ALA A 308 -0.92 -3.93 11.49
N SER A 309 -1.52 -4.23 12.64
CA SER A 309 -2.83 -3.68 13.05
C SER A 309 -2.74 -2.23 13.49
N ALA A 310 -1.63 -1.80 14.12
CA ALA A 310 -1.41 -0.43 14.58
C ALA A 310 -1.45 0.63 13.47
N ALA A 311 -1.37 0.22 12.20
CA ALA A 311 -1.51 1.14 11.07
C ALA A 311 -2.89 1.82 11.02
N LEU A 312 -3.94 1.14 11.49
CA LEU A 312 -5.32 1.57 11.41
C LEU A 312 -6.05 1.34 12.75
N PRO A 313 -7.09 2.11 13.07
CA PRO A 313 -7.92 1.88 14.26
C PRO A 313 -8.91 0.73 14.04
N ILE A 314 -8.39 -0.50 13.85
CA ILE A 314 -9.14 -1.70 13.45
C ILE A 314 -9.33 -2.73 14.58
N ALA A 315 -9.13 -2.35 15.83
CA ALA A 315 -8.99 -3.26 16.98
C ALA A 315 -9.95 -4.48 16.98
N ASP A 316 -11.17 -4.30 16.49
CA ASP A 316 -12.19 -5.36 16.48
C ASP A 316 -12.40 -6.02 15.11
N SER A 317 -11.69 -5.58 14.08
CA SER A 317 -11.86 -6.08 12.70
C SER A 317 -10.91 -7.20 12.32
N CYS A 318 -9.93 -7.51 13.17
CA CYS A 318 -9.03 -8.65 13.03
C CYS A 318 -8.61 -9.17 14.41
N ALA A 319 -8.14 -10.40 14.46
CA ALA A 319 -7.51 -10.93 15.64
C ALA A 319 -6.06 -10.40 15.72
N VAL A 320 -5.74 -9.68 16.79
CA VAL A 320 -4.43 -9.08 17.00
C VAL A 320 -3.61 -9.97 17.94
N VAL A 321 -2.36 -10.27 17.53
CA VAL A 321 -1.43 -11.08 18.32
C VAL A 321 -0.13 -10.30 18.55
N PRO A 322 0.62 -10.61 19.65
CA PRO A 322 1.89 -9.99 19.94
C PRO A 322 2.88 -10.10 18.76
N ASN A 323 3.75 -9.10 18.66
CA ASN A 323 4.76 -9.07 17.61
C ASN A 323 5.78 -10.20 17.80
N ASP A 324 6.19 -10.78 16.67
CA ASP A 324 7.23 -11.82 16.59
C ASP A 324 6.89 -13.10 17.40
N ASP A 325 5.62 -13.30 17.79
CA ASP A 325 5.12 -14.44 18.56
C ASP A 325 4.39 -15.46 17.66
N SER A 326 5.12 -16.50 17.26
CA SER A 326 4.57 -17.58 16.43
C SER A 326 3.62 -18.51 17.21
N ASP A 327 3.72 -18.58 18.55
CA ASP A 327 2.78 -19.37 19.39
C ASP A 327 1.42 -18.69 19.45
N ALA A 328 1.42 -17.37 19.63
CA ALA A 328 0.19 -16.59 19.63
C ALA A 328 -0.52 -16.65 18.25
N ILE A 329 0.23 -16.56 17.12
CA ILE A 329 -0.34 -16.76 15.77
C ILE A 329 -1.00 -18.13 15.65
N ALA A 330 -0.30 -19.20 16.06
CA ALA A 330 -0.80 -20.56 15.94
C ALA A 330 -2.03 -20.80 16.83
N THR A 331 -2.00 -20.31 18.06
CA THR A 331 -3.11 -20.44 19.04
C THR A 331 -4.36 -19.74 18.53
N GLU A 332 -4.22 -18.50 18.07
CA GLU A 332 -5.35 -17.71 17.58
C GLU A 332 -5.90 -18.27 16.26
N ALA A 333 -5.02 -18.76 15.37
CA ALA A 333 -5.45 -19.47 14.17
C ALA A 333 -6.25 -20.74 14.51
N ALA A 334 -5.78 -21.56 15.45
CA ALA A 334 -6.49 -22.75 15.89
C ALA A 334 -7.86 -22.41 16.49
N ARG A 335 -7.96 -21.33 17.26
CA ARG A 335 -9.22 -20.85 17.84
C ARG A 335 -10.22 -20.49 16.74
N LEU A 336 -9.82 -19.63 15.80
CA LEU A 336 -10.69 -19.16 14.70
C LEU A 336 -11.08 -20.28 13.72
N LEU A 337 -10.21 -21.24 13.47
CA LEU A 337 -10.53 -22.40 12.62
C LEU A 337 -11.57 -23.34 13.24
N ARG A 338 -11.70 -23.34 14.58
CA ARG A 338 -12.68 -24.15 15.35
C ARG A 338 -13.94 -23.39 15.70
N ASP A 339 -13.91 -22.06 15.62
CA ASP A 339 -15.02 -21.19 15.96
C ASP A 339 -15.42 -20.32 14.73
N PRO A 340 -16.28 -20.86 13.84
CA PRO A 340 -16.75 -20.13 12.66
C PRO A 340 -17.57 -18.88 12.99
N GLU A 341 -18.23 -18.83 14.17
CA GLU A 341 -19.00 -17.66 14.59
C GLU A 341 -18.08 -16.50 14.92
N ALA A 342 -17.03 -16.74 15.71
CA ALA A 342 -16.01 -15.72 15.98
C ALA A 342 -15.31 -15.25 14.70
N ALA A 343 -14.97 -16.18 13.79
CA ALA A 343 -14.35 -15.84 12.52
C ALA A 343 -15.27 -14.97 11.64
N ASN A 344 -16.57 -15.30 11.53
CA ASN A 344 -17.55 -14.50 10.82
C ASN A 344 -17.78 -13.14 11.48
N GLY A 345 -17.77 -13.06 12.80
CA GLY A 345 -17.85 -11.79 13.53
C GLY A 345 -16.73 -10.82 13.15
N LEU A 346 -15.49 -11.31 12.99
CA LEU A 346 -14.37 -10.49 12.49
C LEU A 346 -14.63 -9.99 11.06
N VAL A 347 -15.13 -10.86 10.18
CA VAL A 347 -15.42 -10.52 8.78
C VAL A 347 -16.48 -9.41 8.66
N GLU A 348 -17.56 -9.49 9.44
CA GLU A 348 -18.61 -8.46 9.40
C GLU A 348 -18.09 -7.11 9.91
N ARG A 349 -17.34 -7.10 11.01
CA ARG A 349 -16.73 -5.86 11.52
C ARG A 349 -15.70 -5.29 10.52
N ALA A 350 -14.90 -6.13 9.88
CA ALA A 350 -13.95 -5.71 8.85
C ALA A 350 -14.64 -5.09 7.63
N SER A 351 -15.74 -5.68 7.17
CA SER A 351 -16.54 -5.15 6.06
C SER A 351 -17.16 -3.78 6.41
N THR A 352 -17.71 -3.66 7.62
CA THR A 352 -18.26 -2.40 8.15
C THR A 352 -17.17 -1.33 8.24
N TYR A 353 -15.98 -1.71 8.75
CA TYR A 353 -14.82 -0.81 8.83
C TYR A 353 -14.42 -0.27 7.45
N LEU A 354 -14.30 -1.14 6.43
CA LEU A 354 -13.98 -0.70 5.07
C LEU A 354 -15.03 0.26 4.50
N ALA A 355 -16.31 -0.05 4.67
CA ALA A 355 -17.40 0.80 4.19
C ALA A 355 -17.36 2.20 4.81
N LEU A 356 -17.07 2.29 6.10
CA LEU A 356 -17.05 3.55 6.84
C LEU A 356 -15.78 4.37 6.62
N HIS A 357 -14.62 3.73 6.43
CA HIS A 357 -13.32 4.43 6.48
C HIS A 357 -12.51 4.38 5.18
N HIS A 358 -12.86 3.48 4.24
CA HIS A 358 -12.10 3.26 3.00
C HIS A 358 -12.94 3.40 1.73
N SER A 359 -14.11 4.04 1.79
CA SER A 359 -14.93 4.29 0.61
C SER A 359 -14.26 5.29 -0.33
N ALA A 360 -14.61 5.22 -1.63
CA ALA A 360 -14.16 6.21 -2.61
C ALA A 360 -14.55 7.64 -2.23
N ALA A 361 -15.75 7.83 -1.66
CA ALA A 361 -16.23 9.14 -1.21
C ALA A 361 -15.38 9.71 -0.05
N GLN A 362 -15.01 8.87 0.92
CA GLN A 362 -14.13 9.26 2.02
C GLN A 362 -12.75 9.70 1.51
N TYR A 363 -12.18 8.94 0.57
CA TYR A 363 -10.91 9.31 -0.03
C TYR A 363 -11.00 10.63 -0.81
N VAL A 364 -12.01 10.78 -1.67
CA VAL A 364 -12.16 12.00 -2.50
C VAL A 364 -12.36 13.22 -1.61
N GLY A 365 -13.20 13.14 -0.59
CA GLY A 365 -13.41 14.23 0.38
C GLY A 365 -12.10 14.59 1.11
N ALA A 366 -11.38 13.60 1.66
CA ALA A 366 -10.12 13.82 2.34
C ALA A 366 -9.04 14.43 1.42
N MET A 367 -9.00 14.00 0.15
CA MET A 367 -8.09 14.57 -0.87
C MET A 367 -8.44 16.01 -1.21
N GLN A 368 -9.71 16.34 -1.39
CA GLN A 368 -10.16 17.72 -1.66
C GLN A 368 -9.82 18.65 -0.50
N ASP A 369 -10.10 18.24 0.73
CA ASP A 369 -9.75 18.99 1.95
C ASP A 369 -8.23 19.20 2.10
N TRP A 370 -7.46 18.17 1.78
CA TRP A 370 -6.00 18.23 1.85
C TRP A 370 -5.40 19.12 0.75
N LEU A 371 -5.88 19.01 -0.47
CA LEU A 371 -5.41 19.83 -1.60
C LEU A 371 -5.92 21.27 -1.50
N GLY A 372 -7.09 21.50 -0.92
CA GLY A 372 -7.68 22.84 -0.76
C GLY A 372 -7.85 23.53 -2.12
N ALA A 373 -7.37 24.77 -2.25
CA ALA A 373 -7.53 25.58 -3.47
C ALA A 373 -6.95 24.92 -4.74
N ALA A 374 -5.97 24.03 -4.62
CA ALA A 374 -5.42 23.29 -5.77
C ALA A 374 -6.40 22.23 -6.33
N ALA A 375 -7.41 21.85 -5.56
CA ALA A 375 -8.50 20.98 -6.01
C ALA A 375 -9.74 21.73 -6.48
N ALA A 376 -9.76 23.07 -6.38
CA ALA A 376 -10.91 23.85 -6.83
C ALA A 376 -11.06 23.78 -8.35
N THR A 377 -12.27 23.53 -8.83
CA THR A 377 -12.55 23.60 -10.26
C THR A 377 -12.41 25.04 -10.77
N PRO A 378 -12.09 25.27 -12.04
CA PRO A 378 -12.02 26.62 -12.61
C PRO A 378 -13.29 27.46 -12.37
N THR A 379 -14.44 26.80 -12.25
CA THR A 379 -15.75 27.43 -11.96
C THR A 379 -15.85 27.87 -10.49
N GLU A 380 -15.33 27.11 -9.55
CA GLU A 380 -15.33 27.43 -8.11
C GLU A 380 -14.28 28.49 -7.78
N ALA A 381 -13.10 28.42 -8.41
CA ALA A 381 -12.05 29.42 -8.27
C ALA A 381 -12.52 30.82 -8.69
N ARG A 382 -13.39 30.95 -9.69
CA ARG A 382 -13.99 32.24 -10.09
C ARG A 382 -15.01 32.78 -9.07
N ARG A 383 -15.67 31.95 -8.27
CA ARG A 383 -16.63 32.39 -7.25
C ARG A 383 -15.95 32.91 -5.98
N HIS A 384 -14.68 32.56 -5.75
CA HIS A 384 -13.92 32.96 -4.56
C HIS A 384 -12.81 33.96 -4.86
N ALA A 385 -12.67 34.43 -6.10
CA ALA A 385 -11.77 35.52 -6.42
C ALA A 385 -12.28 36.82 -5.81
N PRO A 386 -11.52 37.55 -4.98
CA PRO A 386 -11.94 38.83 -4.45
C PRO A 386 -12.18 39.80 -5.62
N HIS A 387 -13.34 40.43 -5.63
CA HIS A 387 -13.65 41.48 -6.59
C HIS A 387 -12.50 42.51 -6.66
N PRO A 388 -12.00 42.88 -7.84
CA PRO A 388 -11.03 43.95 -7.91
C PRO A 388 -11.63 45.22 -7.34
N ARG A 389 -11.01 45.74 -6.27
CA ARG A 389 -11.39 47.05 -5.72
C ARG A 389 -11.25 48.07 -6.82
N ALA A 390 -12.35 48.76 -7.15
CA ALA A 390 -12.33 49.90 -8.03
C ALA A 390 -11.29 50.91 -7.54
N ALA A 391 -10.37 51.27 -8.43
CA ALA A 391 -9.38 52.30 -8.17
C ALA A 391 -10.13 53.64 -7.88
N PRO A 392 -9.73 54.41 -6.86
CA PRO A 392 -10.32 55.73 -6.62
C PRO A 392 -10.00 56.64 -7.79
N GLY A 393 -11.04 57.25 -8.35
CA GLY A 393 -10.92 58.18 -9.49
C GLY A 393 -9.97 59.35 -9.19
N LEU A 394 -9.02 59.56 -10.07
CA LEU A 394 -8.29 60.84 -10.16
C LEU A 394 -9.29 61.92 -10.60
N GLN A 395 -9.68 62.77 -9.67
CA GLN A 395 -10.31 64.04 -10.04
C GLN A 395 -9.26 64.95 -10.66
N ALA A 396 -9.53 65.36 -11.86
CA ALA A 396 -8.75 66.37 -12.58
C ALA A 396 -8.86 67.73 -11.85
N ARG A 397 -7.73 68.37 -11.65
CA ARG A 397 -7.54 69.82 -11.68
C ARG A 397 -6.35 70.17 -12.55
#